data_b5a4aca08d2401207bdbba088af5b124
#
_entry.id   b5a4aca08d2401207bdbba088af5b124
#
_cell.length_a   1.000
_cell.length_b   1.000
_cell.length_c   1.000
_cell.angle_alpha   90.00
_cell.angle_beta   90.00
_cell.angle_gamma   90.00
#
_symmetry.space_group_name_H-M   'P 1'
#
loop_
_entity.id
_entity.type
_entity.pdbx_description
1 polymer ?
#
loop_
_entity_poly.entity_id
_entity_poly.type
_entity_poly.pdbx_seq_one_letter_code
_entity_poly.pdbx_strand_id
1 'polypeptide(L)'
;MKLKFNVQNKSQADPYIFEDNGKFYLYVTAADGVEAYKTDDIFGEWEFLGTVCTVENKINYWAPAIIKYEDRYYLYYSCQEKKGQQNLHVSMANSPEGPFINPKKLYDRFTIDAHTVLTKSGLYLFYTEDNLEEERLGSRLFLDKLSDPYTPMHLRKEILTPSFDEEIYQRNRLGDGRNWHTLEGAFYFKEDNVHYLMYSGGCFMNDTYHIGYAYSGEKLDDLENLHFTKFTDNGKFSPVMIKNEIEEGTGHHSVIKLKNEYYAIYHARDVKPETEFNDRTARICKLNVKNGIITAER
;
A
#
# COMPACT_ATOMS: atom_id res chain seq x y z
N MET A 1 4.50 14.68 9.50
CA MET A 1 5.42 14.52 10.66
C MET A 1 6.09 13.15 10.59
N LYS A 2 7.40 13.02 10.82
CA LYS A 2 8.07 11.70 10.95
C LYS A 2 7.60 10.97 12.21
N LEU A 3 7.38 9.67 12.10
CA LEU A 3 7.19 8.81 13.25
C LEU A 3 8.51 8.64 14.04
N LYS A 4 8.40 8.36 15.32
CA LYS A 4 9.55 8.17 16.22
C LYS A 4 9.69 6.69 16.56
N PHE A 5 10.87 6.13 16.36
CA PHE A 5 11.16 4.72 16.60
C PHE A 5 12.27 4.57 17.66
N ASN A 6 12.14 3.57 18.52
CA ASN A 6 13.16 3.26 19.52
C ASN A 6 14.43 2.62 18.93
N VAL A 7 14.45 2.33 17.62
CA VAL A 7 15.63 1.87 16.88
C VAL A 7 16.02 2.89 15.81
N GLN A 8 17.33 3.03 15.58
CA GLN A 8 17.89 3.97 14.62
C GLN A 8 18.34 3.27 13.33
N ASN A 9 18.48 4.04 12.25
CA ASN A 9 19.07 3.62 10.99
C ASN A 9 18.38 2.43 10.31
N LYS A 10 17.04 2.33 10.47
CA LYS A 10 16.20 1.36 9.74
C LYS A 10 15.29 2.11 8.77
N SER A 11 15.13 1.56 7.57
CA SER A 11 14.09 1.99 6.64
C SER A 11 12.72 1.55 7.17
N GLN A 12 11.71 2.41 7.03
CA GLN A 12 10.30 2.06 7.28
C GLN A 12 9.52 2.27 5.99
N ALA A 13 9.96 1.59 4.93
CA ALA A 13 9.29 1.65 3.64
C ALA A 13 7.95 0.89 3.67
N ASP A 14 7.00 1.36 2.87
CA ASP A 14 5.70 0.74 2.63
C ASP A 14 4.94 0.44 3.94
N PRO A 15 4.77 1.46 4.81
CA PRO A 15 4.24 1.25 6.16
C PRO A 15 2.74 0.94 6.14
N TYR A 16 2.35 -0.15 6.77
CA TYR A 16 0.95 -0.53 6.92
C TYR A 16 0.54 -0.51 8.39
N ILE A 17 -0.37 0.41 8.74
CA ILE A 17 -0.89 0.56 10.10
C ILE A 17 -2.09 -0.35 10.35
N PHE A 18 -2.15 -0.93 11.55
CA PHE A 18 -3.25 -1.75 12.02
C PHE A 18 -3.54 -1.45 13.49
N GLU A 19 -4.81 -1.40 13.86
CA GLU A 19 -5.24 -1.23 15.26
C GLU A 19 -5.92 -2.50 15.74
N ASP A 20 -5.53 -2.96 16.94
CA ASP A 20 -6.21 -4.05 17.64
C ASP A 20 -6.20 -3.81 19.16
N ASN A 21 -7.38 -3.78 19.75
CA ASN A 21 -7.57 -3.62 21.20
C ASN A 21 -6.90 -2.37 21.79
N GLY A 22 -6.92 -1.25 21.06
CA GLY A 22 -6.35 0.03 21.48
C GLY A 22 -4.82 0.11 21.38
N LYS A 23 -4.18 -0.88 20.76
CA LYS A 23 -2.77 -0.87 20.37
C LYS A 23 -2.64 -0.73 18.86
N PHE A 24 -1.57 -0.08 18.45
CA PHE A 24 -1.25 0.13 17.04
C PHE A 24 -0.02 -0.66 16.65
N TYR A 25 -0.07 -1.24 15.48
CA TYR A 25 0.98 -2.03 14.87
C TYR A 25 1.34 -1.43 13.52
N LEU A 26 2.62 -1.39 13.20
CA LEU A 26 3.13 -0.91 11.92
C LEU A 26 4.01 -1.98 11.30
N TYR A 27 3.65 -2.47 10.14
CA TYR A 27 4.43 -3.46 9.38
C TYR A 27 5.13 -2.76 8.23
N VAL A 28 6.36 -3.16 7.94
CA VAL A 28 7.20 -2.50 6.93
C VAL A 28 7.98 -3.49 6.08
N THR A 29 8.34 -3.04 4.89
CA THR A 29 9.24 -3.73 3.97
C THR A 29 10.62 -3.94 4.59
N ALA A 30 11.15 -5.17 4.45
CA ALA A 30 12.53 -5.47 4.82
C ALA A 30 13.13 -6.59 3.94
N ALA A 31 14.45 -6.81 4.02
CA ALA A 31 15.16 -7.73 3.15
C ALA A 31 14.90 -9.21 3.52
N ASP A 32 14.91 -9.54 4.81
CA ASP A 32 15.00 -10.91 5.32
C ASP A 32 13.71 -11.40 6.00
N GLY A 33 12.64 -10.61 5.92
CA GLY A 33 11.35 -10.91 6.55
C GLY A 33 10.50 -9.64 6.66
N VAL A 34 9.26 -9.75 7.12
CA VAL A 34 8.45 -8.59 7.47
C VAL A 34 8.85 -8.11 8.86
N GLU A 35 9.23 -6.84 8.99
CA GLU A 35 9.48 -6.20 10.28
C GLU A 35 8.23 -5.47 10.79
N ALA A 36 8.10 -5.40 12.12
CA ALA A 36 6.97 -4.73 12.74
C ALA A 36 7.39 -3.87 13.94
N TYR A 37 6.50 -2.93 14.26
CA TYR A 37 6.58 -2.03 15.41
C TYR A 37 5.23 -1.98 16.10
N LYS A 38 5.19 -1.58 17.39
CA LYS A 38 3.95 -1.33 18.13
C LYS A 38 4.02 -0.04 18.94
N THR A 39 2.86 0.52 19.26
CA THR A 39 2.72 1.65 20.18
C THR A 39 1.31 1.68 20.76
N ASP A 40 1.14 2.37 21.91
CA ASP A 40 -0.17 2.72 22.45
C ASP A 40 -0.65 4.11 21.97
N ASP A 41 0.23 4.89 21.32
CA ASP A 41 -0.06 6.23 20.78
C ASP A 41 0.63 6.40 19.43
N ILE A 42 -0.14 6.59 18.34
CA ILE A 42 0.41 6.74 16.97
C ILE A 42 1.32 7.97 16.81
N PHE A 43 1.23 8.94 17.69
CA PHE A 43 2.09 10.13 17.74
C PHE A 43 3.29 9.97 18.69
N GLY A 44 3.29 8.90 19.48
CA GLY A 44 4.33 8.55 20.43
C GLY A 44 5.53 7.84 19.81
N GLU A 45 6.27 7.13 20.65
CA GLU A 45 7.39 6.30 20.23
C GLU A 45 6.91 4.90 19.85
N TRP A 46 7.44 4.37 18.75
CA TRP A 46 7.18 3.03 18.26
C TRP A 46 8.27 2.06 18.72
N GLU A 47 7.86 1.01 19.42
CA GLU A 47 8.72 -0.09 19.87
C GLU A 47 8.92 -1.10 18.72
N PHE A 48 10.17 -1.42 18.42
CA PHE A 48 10.51 -2.43 17.43
C PHE A 48 10.26 -3.84 17.94
N LEU A 49 9.44 -4.60 17.25
CA LEU A 49 9.11 -6.00 17.57
C LEU A 49 10.09 -7.00 16.95
N GLY A 50 10.89 -6.55 15.97
CA GLY A 50 11.74 -7.44 15.18
C GLY A 50 11.04 -7.98 13.94
N THR A 51 11.57 -9.07 13.40
CA THR A 51 11.00 -9.78 12.26
C THR A 51 9.85 -10.68 12.73
N VAL A 52 8.66 -10.43 12.21
CA VAL A 52 7.42 -11.14 12.61
C VAL A 52 6.98 -12.23 11.63
N CYS A 53 7.54 -12.22 10.41
CA CYS A 53 7.25 -13.21 9.37
C CYS A 53 8.48 -13.49 8.51
N THR A 54 8.81 -14.77 8.34
CA THR A 54 9.85 -15.25 7.40
C THR A 54 9.37 -16.50 6.69
N VAL A 55 9.86 -16.73 5.49
CA VAL A 55 9.63 -17.94 4.69
C VAL A 55 10.98 -18.50 4.25
N GLU A 56 11.17 -19.78 4.39
CA GLU A 56 12.42 -20.44 3.97
C GLU A 56 12.75 -20.16 2.50
N ASN A 57 14.01 -19.82 2.22
CA ASN A 57 14.53 -19.51 0.87
C ASN A 57 13.89 -18.29 0.17
N LYS A 58 13.23 -17.39 0.92
CA LYS A 58 12.67 -16.14 0.40
C LYS A 58 13.44 -14.93 0.90
N ILE A 59 13.47 -13.90 0.08
CA ILE A 59 14.10 -12.59 0.34
C ILE A 59 13.19 -11.47 -0.15
N ASN A 60 13.53 -10.23 0.25
CA ASN A 60 12.87 -9.01 -0.20
C ASN A 60 11.36 -9.04 0.05
N TYR A 61 10.99 -8.88 1.31
CA TYR A 61 9.60 -8.84 1.76
C TYR A 61 9.06 -7.43 1.61
N TRP A 62 8.19 -7.21 0.62
CA TRP A 62 7.68 -5.89 0.29
C TRP A 62 6.23 -5.73 0.68
N ALA A 63 5.89 -4.47 1.03
CA ALA A 63 4.54 -3.95 1.19
C ALA A 63 3.61 -4.88 1.97
N PRO A 64 3.90 -5.14 3.25
CA PRO A 64 3.05 -5.97 4.08
C PRO A 64 1.70 -5.27 4.33
N ALA A 65 0.64 -6.08 4.40
CA ALA A 65 -0.71 -5.66 4.79
C ALA A 65 -1.33 -6.72 5.68
N ILE A 66 -2.13 -6.32 6.64
CA ILE A 66 -2.73 -7.22 7.61
C ILE A 66 -4.25 -7.05 7.69
N ILE A 67 -4.95 -8.15 7.91
CA ILE A 67 -6.37 -8.15 8.28
C ILE A 67 -6.62 -9.12 9.43
N LYS A 68 -7.52 -8.75 10.32
CA LYS A 68 -8.14 -9.69 11.25
C LYS A 68 -9.38 -10.29 10.60
N TYR A 69 -9.40 -11.61 10.48
CA TYR A 69 -10.53 -12.34 9.95
C TYR A 69 -10.89 -13.45 10.94
N GLU A 70 -12.13 -13.42 11.43
CA GLU A 70 -12.55 -14.21 12.58
C GLU A 70 -11.62 -13.95 13.78
N ASP A 71 -11.06 -14.99 14.40
CA ASP A 71 -10.19 -14.88 15.58
C ASP A 71 -8.69 -14.92 15.24
N ARG A 72 -8.32 -14.67 13.97
CA ARG A 72 -6.94 -14.78 13.49
C ARG A 72 -6.50 -13.57 12.70
N TYR A 73 -5.18 -13.39 12.59
CA TYR A 73 -4.53 -12.34 11.84
C TYR A 73 -3.86 -12.92 10.61
N TYR A 74 -4.07 -12.29 9.46
CA TYR A 74 -3.52 -12.71 8.17
C TYR A 74 -2.67 -11.58 7.62
N LEU A 75 -1.38 -11.87 7.47
CA LEU A 75 -0.38 -10.94 6.95
C LEU A 75 -0.12 -11.28 5.49
N TYR A 76 -0.43 -10.36 4.60
CA TYR A 76 -0.11 -10.41 3.18
C TYR A 76 1.18 -9.65 2.93
N TYR A 77 2.02 -10.16 2.06
CA TYR A 77 3.28 -9.55 1.65
C TYR A 77 3.71 -10.14 0.32
N SER A 78 4.55 -9.43 -0.45
CA SER A 78 5.22 -10.03 -1.57
C SER A 78 6.65 -10.41 -1.20
N CYS A 79 7.13 -11.53 -1.71
CA CYS A 79 8.51 -11.95 -1.56
C CYS A 79 8.92 -12.79 -2.77
N GLN A 80 10.23 -13.00 -2.93
CA GLN A 80 10.79 -13.72 -4.07
C GLN A 80 11.82 -14.76 -3.62
N GLU A 81 12.08 -15.75 -4.44
CA GLU A 81 13.27 -16.55 -4.38
C GLU A 81 14.48 -15.75 -4.86
N LYS A 82 15.71 -16.13 -4.49
CA LYS A 82 16.94 -15.39 -4.81
C LYS A 82 17.09 -15.02 -6.30
N LYS A 83 16.53 -15.81 -7.21
CA LYS A 83 16.50 -15.57 -8.67
C LYS A 83 15.09 -15.53 -9.24
N GLY A 84 14.09 -15.38 -8.39
CA GLY A 84 12.67 -15.35 -8.78
C GLY A 84 12.12 -13.94 -8.96
N GLN A 85 10.85 -13.89 -9.27
CA GLN A 85 10.04 -12.66 -9.28
C GLN A 85 9.27 -12.52 -7.97
N GLN A 86 8.81 -11.32 -7.68
CA GLN A 86 7.90 -11.05 -6.56
C GLN A 86 6.54 -11.72 -6.78
N ASN A 87 6.05 -12.37 -5.74
CA ASN A 87 4.71 -12.96 -5.70
C ASN A 87 4.05 -12.66 -4.35
N LEU A 88 2.76 -12.41 -4.35
CA LEU A 88 1.99 -12.28 -3.13
C LEU A 88 1.89 -13.60 -2.37
N HIS A 89 2.13 -13.50 -1.07
CA HIS A 89 1.97 -14.56 -0.08
C HIS A 89 1.05 -14.09 1.03
N VAL A 90 0.52 -15.04 1.77
CA VAL A 90 -0.21 -14.80 3.02
C VAL A 90 0.28 -15.77 4.08
N SER A 91 0.46 -15.29 5.30
CA SER A 91 0.75 -16.08 6.50
C SER A 91 -0.22 -15.72 7.62
N MET A 92 -0.42 -16.59 8.61
CA MET A 92 -1.36 -16.37 9.69
C MET A 92 -0.70 -16.37 11.06
N ALA A 93 -1.31 -15.69 12.02
CA ALA A 93 -0.91 -15.70 13.43
C ALA A 93 -2.14 -15.65 14.36
N ASN A 94 -1.93 -15.96 15.64
CA ASN A 94 -2.93 -15.78 16.69
C ASN A 94 -2.83 -14.41 17.37
N SER A 95 -1.81 -13.63 17.03
CA SER A 95 -1.54 -12.28 17.56
C SER A 95 -1.05 -11.38 16.43
N PRO A 96 -1.34 -10.06 16.46
CA PRO A 96 -0.77 -9.11 15.51
C PRO A 96 0.76 -8.96 15.67
N GLU A 97 1.33 -9.38 16.79
CA GLU A 97 2.78 -9.41 17.02
C GLU A 97 3.46 -10.62 16.33
N GLY A 98 2.68 -11.53 15.73
CA GLY A 98 3.19 -12.77 15.14
C GLY A 98 3.53 -13.83 16.19
N PRO A 99 4.40 -14.82 15.89
CA PRO A 99 4.98 -15.03 14.57
C PRO A 99 3.93 -15.45 13.53
N PHE A 100 4.04 -14.91 12.32
CA PHE A 100 3.17 -15.33 11.21
C PHE A 100 3.75 -16.58 10.55
N ILE A 101 2.95 -17.62 10.47
CA ILE A 101 3.32 -18.96 10.03
C ILE A 101 2.40 -19.46 8.91
N ASN A 102 2.65 -20.68 8.39
CA ASN A 102 1.88 -21.30 7.33
C ASN A 102 1.78 -20.44 6.06
N PRO A 103 2.92 -20.06 5.47
CA PRO A 103 2.93 -19.23 4.27
C PRO A 103 2.30 -19.96 3.09
N LYS A 104 1.48 -19.24 2.31
CA LYS A 104 0.94 -19.70 1.04
C LYS A 104 1.14 -18.63 -0.02
N LYS A 105 1.73 -19.01 -1.16
CA LYS A 105 1.76 -18.17 -2.36
C LYS A 105 0.36 -18.11 -2.97
N LEU A 106 -0.11 -16.90 -3.32
CA LEU A 106 -1.46 -16.68 -3.85
C LEU A 106 -1.51 -16.77 -5.38
N TYR A 107 -0.46 -16.30 -6.07
CA TYR A 107 -0.42 -16.24 -7.54
C TYR A 107 0.93 -16.70 -8.09
N ASP A 108 0.93 -17.30 -9.29
CA ASP A 108 2.14 -17.78 -9.99
C ASP A 108 2.73 -16.73 -10.95
N ARG A 109 2.29 -15.48 -10.88
CA ARG A 109 2.77 -14.34 -11.67
C ARG A 109 3.23 -13.21 -10.76
N PHE A 110 3.91 -12.21 -11.36
CA PHE A 110 4.30 -11.00 -10.62
C PHE A 110 3.08 -10.34 -10.01
N THR A 111 3.07 -10.22 -8.69
CA THR A 111 2.02 -9.57 -7.91
C THR A 111 2.61 -9.00 -6.63
N ILE A 112 2.25 -7.75 -6.31
CA ILE A 112 2.73 -7.03 -5.12
C ILE A 112 1.60 -6.23 -4.47
N ASP A 113 1.85 -5.62 -3.32
CA ASP A 113 1.08 -4.54 -2.69
C ASP A 113 -0.37 -4.91 -2.38
N ALA A 114 -0.53 -5.89 -1.52
CA ALA A 114 -1.83 -6.34 -1.07
C ALA A 114 -2.54 -5.31 -0.19
N HIS A 115 -3.84 -5.14 -0.39
CA HIS A 115 -4.73 -4.51 0.57
C HIS A 115 -6.03 -5.30 0.65
N THR A 116 -6.33 -5.87 1.82
CA THR A 116 -7.47 -6.76 2.01
C THR A 116 -8.59 -6.05 2.75
N VAL A 117 -9.81 -6.21 2.26
CA VAL A 117 -11.02 -5.56 2.79
C VAL A 117 -12.14 -6.57 2.99
N LEU A 118 -12.73 -6.58 4.19
CA LEU A 118 -13.96 -7.31 4.45
C LEU A 118 -15.15 -6.37 4.35
N THR A 119 -16.09 -6.70 3.45
CA THR A 119 -17.36 -5.99 3.27
C THR A 119 -18.53 -6.93 3.60
N LYS A 120 -19.76 -6.42 3.50
CA LYS A 120 -20.95 -7.26 3.60
C LYS A 120 -21.06 -8.29 2.48
N SER A 121 -20.45 -8.02 1.32
CA SER A 121 -20.49 -8.85 0.12
C SER A 121 -19.36 -9.86 0.03
N GLY A 122 -18.41 -9.81 0.95
CA GLY A 122 -17.30 -10.76 1.02
C GLY A 122 -15.95 -10.15 1.33
N LEU A 123 -14.93 -10.97 1.22
CA LEU A 123 -13.54 -10.62 1.41
C LEU A 123 -12.92 -10.31 0.04
N TYR A 124 -12.25 -9.16 -0.06
CA TYR A 124 -11.63 -8.66 -1.28
C TYR A 124 -10.15 -8.38 -1.07
N LEU A 125 -9.38 -8.57 -2.13
CA LEU A 125 -7.95 -8.30 -2.18
C LEU A 125 -7.66 -7.33 -3.35
N PHE A 126 -7.25 -6.11 -3.05
CA PHE A 126 -6.60 -5.22 -4.00
C PHE A 126 -5.13 -5.58 -4.08
N TYR A 127 -4.55 -5.53 -5.27
CA TYR A 127 -3.14 -5.82 -5.49
C TYR A 127 -2.63 -5.15 -6.77
N THR A 128 -1.34 -5.14 -6.94
CA THR A 128 -0.65 -4.59 -8.11
C THR A 128 -0.12 -5.71 -8.99
N GLU A 129 -0.31 -5.59 -10.29
CA GLU A 129 0.20 -6.48 -11.32
C GLU A 129 0.67 -5.67 -12.54
N ASP A 130 1.70 -6.14 -13.25
CA ASP A 130 2.19 -5.48 -14.46
C ASP A 130 1.37 -5.89 -15.69
N ASN A 131 1.14 -4.92 -16.58
CA ASN A 131 0.59 -5.15 -17.92
C ASN A 131 1.54 -4.56 -18.96
N LEU A 132 2.02 -5.41 -19.89
CA LEU A 132 3.01 -5.07 -20.91
C LEU A 132 2.41 -4.91 -22.32
N GLU A 133 1.12 -5.15 -22.46
CA GLU A 133 0.44 -5.19 -23.78
C GLU A 133 -0.11 -3.82 -24.19
N GLU A 134 -0.41 -2.96 -23.23
CA GLU A 134 -1.04 -1.66 -23.46
C GLU A 134 -0.03 -0.56 -23.85
N GLU A 135 -0.53 0.53 -24.40
CA GLU A 135 0.27 1.71 -24.74
C GLU A 135 0.96 2.30 -23.50
N ARG A 136 0.20 2.48 -22.40
CA ARG A 136 0.71 2.86 -21.08
C ARG A 136 1.03 1.60 -20.28
N LEU A 137 2.14 0.96 -20.64
CA LEU A 137 2.57 -0.26 -19.97
C LEU A 137 3.06 -0.01 -18.54
N GLY A 138 3.06 -1.07 -17.72
CA GLY A 138 3.56 -1.03 -16.34
C GLY A 138 2.53 -1.49 -15.32
N SER A 139 2.68 -1.04 -14.08
CA SER A 139 1.91 -1.55 -12.94
C SER A 139 0.52 -0.92 -12.86
N ARG A 140 -0.47 -1.74 -12.50
CA ARG A 140 -1.89 -1.39 -12.42
C ARG A 140 -2.54 -2.02 -11.21
N LEU A 141 -3.69 -1.48 -10.80
CA LEU A 141 -4.43 -2.01 -9.66
C LEU A 141 -5.48 -3.03 -10.13
N PHE A 142 -5.44 -4.17 -9.50
CA PHE A 142 -6.39 -5.27 -9.67
C PHE A 142 -7.16 -5.55 -8.40
N LEU A 143 -8.32 -6.16 -8.56
CA LEU A 143 -9.17 -6.68 -7.49
C LEU A 143 -9.41 -8.17 -7.71
N ASP A 144 -9.27 -8.94 -6.65
CA ASP A 144 -9.79 -10.30 -6.57
C ASP A 144 -10.76 -10.44 -5.40
N LYS A 145 -11.62 -11.42 -5.46
CA LYS A 145 -12.46 -11.85 -4.35
C LYS A 145 -11.80 -13.05 -3.71
N LEU A 146 -11.88 -13.16 -2.39
CA LEU A 146 -11.34 -14.29 -1.65
C LEU A 146 -12.49 -15.09 -1.05
N SER A 147 -12.45 -16.42 -1.16
CA SER A 147 -13.40 -17.30 -0.45
C SER A 147 -13.03 -17.43 1.03
N ASP A 148 -11.77 -17.32 1.35
CA ASP A 148 -11.17 -17.22 2.68
C ASP A 148 -9.81 -16.49 2.53
N PRO A 149 -9.12 -16.07 3.60
CA PRO A 149 -7.87 -15.31 3.50
C PRO A 149 -6.74 -15.97 2.70
N TYR A 150 -6.80 -17.28 2.47
CA TYR A 150 -5.82 -18.03 1.70
C TYR A 150 -6.21 -18.33 0.25
N THR A 151 -7.47 -18.06 -0.14
CA THR A 151 -8.01 -18.65 -1.39
C THR A 151 -8.60 -17.61 -2.33
N PRO A 152 -7.80 -17.08 -3.29
CA PRO A 152 -8.29 -16.23 -4.36
C PRO A 152 -9.31 -16.96 -5.24
N MET A 153 -10.36 -16.25 -5.65
CA MET A 153 -11.36 -16.75 -6.59
C MET A 153 -10.98 -16.50 -8.05
N HIS A 154 -9.82 -15.87 -8.28
CA HIS A 154 -9.23 -15.57 -9.60
C HIS A 154 -10.11 -14.68 -10.48
N LEU A 155 -10.84 -13.74 -9.89
CA LEU A 155 -11.63 -12.74 -10.60
C LEU A 155 -10.74 -11.87 -11.51
N ARG A 156 -9.56 -11.47 -11.03
CA ARG A 156 -8.54 -10.67 -11.71
C ARG A 156 -9.14 -9.47 -12.44
N LYS A 157 -9.95 -8.68 -11.74
CA LYS A 157 -10.55 -7.48 -12.31
C LYS A 157 -9.57 -6.31 -12.26
N GLU A 158 -9.23 -5.73 -13.41
CA GLU A 158 -8.50 -4.47 -13.48
C GLU A 158 -9.41 -3.33 -12.99
N ILE A 159 -8.97 -2.60 -11.96
CA ILE A 159 -9.77 -1.56 -11.30
C ILE A 159 -9.29 -0.17 -11.68
N LEU A 160 -7.97 0.03 -11.80
CA LEU A 160 -7.40 1.33 -12.11
C LEU A 160 -6.16 1.18 -12.99
N THR A 161 -6.12 1.97 -14.06
CA THR A 161 -5.04 1.97 -15.05
C THR A 161 -4.29 3.30 -15.07
N PRO A 162 -3.03 3.35 -15.53
CA PRO A 162 -2.32 4.59 -15.75
C PRO A 162 -3.05 5.49 -16.76
N SER A 163 -3.21 6.78 -16.42
CA SER A 163 -3.89 7.77 -17.25
C SER A 163 -3.19 9.13 -17.31
N PHE A 164 -2.21 9.38 -16.42
CA PHE A 164 -1.45 10.62 -16.36
C PHE A 164 0.03 10.37 -16.64
N ASP A 165 0.71 11.39 -17.20
CA ASP A 165 2.16 11.32 -17.42
C ASP A 165 2.94 11.44 -16.11
N GLU A 166 2.35 12.00 -15.07
CA GLU A 166 2.87 12.05 -13.70
C GLU A 166 3.01 10.66 -13.06
N GLU A 167 2.33 9.65 -13.63
CA GLU A 167 2.42 8.24 -13.21
C GLU A 167 3.59 7.51 -13.89
N ILE A 168 4.38 8.18 -14.73
CA ILE A 168 5.55 7.57 -15.39
C ILE A 168 6.62 7.26 -14.33
N TYR A 169 6.92 5.97 -14.19
CA TYR A 169 8.04 5.46 -13.41
C TYR A 169 9.38 5.67 -14.13
N GLN A 170 9.43 5.26 -15.41
CA GLN A 170 10.64 5.36 -16.21
C GLN A 170 10.30 5.49 -17.70
N ARG A 171 10.89 6.51 -18.32
CA ARG A 171 10.75 6.70 -19.77
C ARG A 171 11.55 5.65 -20.52
N ASN A 172 10.95 5.11 -21.59
CA ASN A 172 11.57 4.13 -22.51
C ASN A 172 12.29 2.97 -21.79
N ARG A 173 11.68 2.42 -20.73
CA ARG A 173 12.29 1.38 -19.88
C ARG A 173 12.70 0.12 -20.66
N LEU A 174 11.89 -0.28 -21.63
CA LEU A 174 12.10 -1.51 -22.43
C LEU A 174 12.87 -1.23 -23.75
N GLY A 175 13.19 0.03 -24.06
CA GLY A 175 13.89 0.41 -25.28
C GLY A 175 13.02 0.42 -26.55
N ASP A 176 11.70 0.28 -26.43
CA ASP A 176 10.72 0.24 -27.52
C ASP A 176 9.98 1.58 -27.73
N GLY A 177 10.37 2.64 -27.00
CA GLY A 177 9.78 3.97 -27.04
C GLY A 177 8.63 4.20 -26.07
N ARG A 178 8.01 3.14 -25.51
CA ARG A 178 6.93 3.28 -24.55
C ARG A 178 7.45 3.57 -23.15
N ASN A 179 6.70 4.36 -22.41
CA ASN A 179 7.00 4.70 -21.02
C ASN A 179 6.39 3.66 -20.07
N TRP A 180 7.15 3.29 -19.04
CA TRP A 180 6.66 2.48 -17.94
C TRP A 180 5.96 3.36 -16.92
N HIS A 181 4.72 3.04 -16.59
CA HIS A 181 3.91 3.72 -15.58
C HIS A 181 3.80 2.86 -14.33
N THR A 182 3.52 3.49 -13.19
CA THR A 182 3.26 2.79 -11.94
C THR A 182 1.99 3.31 -11.29
N LEU A 183 1.09 2.38 -10.99
CA LEU A 183 0.05 2.49 -9.98
C LEU A 183 0.22 1.32 -9.03
N GLU A 184 0.42 1.62 -7.74
CA GLU A 184 0.69 0.62 -6.72
C GLU A 184 0.17 1.06 -5.35
N GLY A 185 0.32 0.23 -4.30
CA GLY A 185 0.00 0.60 -2.94
C GLY A 185 -1.45 0.99 -2.74
N ALA A 186 -2.39 0.21 -3.27
CA ALA A 186 -3.82 0.45 -3.13
C ALA A 186 -4.26 0.47 -1.67
N PHE A 187 -5.07 1.45 -1.29
CA PHE A 187 -5.75 1.49 0.00
C PHE A 187 -7.21 1.94 -0.18
N TYR A 188 -8.14 1.06 0.15
CA TYR A 188 -9.57 1.31 0.04
C TYR A 188 -10.19 1.64 1.40
N PHE A 189 -11.08 2.61 1.43
CA PHE A 189 -12.01 2.85 2.53
C PHE A 189 -13.32 3.48 2.02
N LYS A 190 -14.36 3.46 2.86
CA LYS A 190 -15.66 4.07 2.55
C LYS A 190 -16.01 5.10 3.61
N GLU A 191 -16.43 6.30 3.18
CA GLU A 191 -16.94 7.36 4.05
C GLU A 191 -18.12 8.06 3.37
N ASP A 192 -19.19 8.38 4.11
CA ASP A 192 -20.38 9.12 3.63
C ASP A 192 -20.98 8.54 2.33
N ASN A 193 -21.02 7.22 2.18
CA ASN A 193 -21.44 6.49 0.98
C ASN A 193 -20.57 6.74 -0.27
N VAL A 194 -19.39 7.29 -0.12
CA VAL A 194 -18.38 7.39 -1.17
C VAL A 194 -17.31 6.32 -0.91
N HIS A 195 -16.97 5.58 -1.94
CA HIS A 195 -15.87 4.63 -1.95
C HIS A 195 -14.61 5.33 -2.42
N TYR A 196 -13.54 5.26 -1.66
CA TYR A 196 -12.25 5.84 -1.98
C TYR A 196 -11.24 4.73 -2.18
N LEU A 197 -10.47 4.83 -3.24
CA LEU A 197 -9.32 3.97 -3.55
C LEU A 197 -8.11 4.87 -3.73
N MET A 198 -7.31 5.02 -2.68
CA MET A 198 -6.05 5.73 -2.75
C MET A 198 -4.97 4.82 -3.34
N TYR A 199 -4.00 5.42 -4.03
CA TYR A 199 -2.90 4.71 -4.70
C TYR A 199 -1.65 5.55 -4.74
N SER A 200 -0.52 4.93 -5.05
CA SER A 200 0.72 5.62 -5.34
C SER A 200 1.07 5.52 -6.82
N GLY A 201 1.66 6.57 -7.37
CA GLY A 201 2.09 6.64 -8.75
C GLY A 201 3.45 7.32 -8.91
N GLY A 202 4.06 7.18 -10.10
CA GLY A 202 5.39 7.71 -10.38
C GLY A 202 6.52 6.80 -9.91
N CYS A 203 7.68 7.36 -9.58
CA CYS A 203 8.88 6.58 -9.24
C CYS A 203 9.29 6.77 -7.78
N PHE A 204 9.22 5.71 -6.96
CA PHE A 204 9.60 5.76 -5.55
C PHE A 204 11.05 6.13 -5.30
N MET A 205 11.93 5.98 -6.31
CA MET A 205 13.34 6.30 -6.21
C MET A 205 13.66 7.79 -6.35
N ASN A 206 12.70 8.62 -6.76
CA ASN A 206 12.90 10.05 -6.99
C ASN A 206 11.72 10.88 -6.45
N ASP A 207 11.68 12.14 -6.82
CA ASP A 207 10.72 13.14 -6.34
C ASP A 207 9.34 13.11 -7.05
N THR A 208 9.17 12.24 -8.06
CA THR A 208 7.89 12.12 -8.79
C THR A 208 6.88 11.24 -8.09
N TYR A 209 7.31 10.44 -7.10
CA TYR A 209 6.40 9.57 -6.35
C TYR A 209 5.36 10.37 -5.58
N HIS A 210 4.09 9.98 -5.71
CA HIS A 210 2.97 10.71 -5.17
C HIS A 210 1.85 9.77 -4.72
N ILE A 211 0.93 10.29 -3.92
CA ILE A 211 -0.32 9.61 -3.56
C ILE A 211 -1.47 10.32 -4.25
N GLY A 212 -2.18 9.58 -5.09
CA GLY A 212 -3.45 9.97 -5.70
C GLY A 212 -4.62 9.18 -5.13
N TYR A 213 -5.82 9.45 -5.62
CA TYR A 213 -6.98 8.62 -5.33
C TYR A 213 -7.98 8.60 -6.48
N ALA A 214 -8.77 7.55 -6.50
CA ALA A 214 -9.97 7.43 -7.29
C ALA A 214 -11.18 7.24 -6.35
N TYR A 215 -12.37 7.54 -6.81
CA TYR A 215 -13.57 7.42 -6.01
C TYR A 215 -14.75 6.89 -6.83
N SER A 216 -15.74 6.32 -6.12
CA SER A 216 -17.03 5.94 -6.67
C SER A 216 -18.15 6.38 -5.72
N GLY A 217 -19.18 6.98 -6.26
CA GLY A 217 -20.41 7.33 -5.53
C GLY A 217 -21.50 6.27 -5.64
N GLU A 218 -21.22 5.11 -6.20
CA GLU A 218 -22.18 4.03 -6.37
C GLU A 218 -22.54 3.42 -5.02
N LYS A 219 -23.85 3.13 -4.82
CA LYS A 219 -24.37 2.58 -3.56
C LYS A 219 -24.34 1.04 -3.57
N LEU A 220 -23.19 0.48 -3.92
CA LEU A 220 -22.96 -0.95 -3.95
C LEU A 220 -22.01 -1.36 -2.81
N ASP A 221 -22.17 -2.56 -2.29
CA ASP A 221 -21.21 -3.17 -1.35
C ASP A 221 -20.33 -4.22 -2.04
N ASP A 222 -20.67 -4.61 -3.28
CA ASP A 222 -19.88 -5.49 -4.13
C ASP A 222 -18.79 -4.68 -4.83
N LEU A 223 -17.56 -4.79 -4.32
CA LEU A 223 -16.44 -3.98 -4.82
C LEU A 223 -16.09 -4.30 -6.28
N GLU A 224 -16.35 -5.54 -6.72
CA GLU A 224 -16.15 -5.96 -8.10
C GLU A 224 -17.08 -5.26 -9.10
N ASN A 225 -18.16 -4.62 -8.65
CA ASN A 225 -19.11 -3.90 -9.50
C ASN A 225 -18.96 -2.38 -9.45
N LEU A 226 -18.02 -1.88 -8.64
CA LEU A 226 -17.74 -0.44 -8.57
C LEU A 226 -16.92 0.02 -9.78
N HIS A 227 -17.20 1.28 -10.20
CA HIS A 227 -16.41 2.01 -11.19
C HIS A 227 -15.70 3.17 -10.49
N PHE A 228 -14.39 3.08 -10.43
CA PHE A 228 -13.55 4.12 -9.82
C PHE A 228 -13.11 5.14 -10.88
N THR A 229 -13.28 6.42 -10.57
CA THR A 229 -12.79 7.53 -11.37
C THR A 229 -11.69 8.25 -10.61
N LYS A 230 -10.50 8.42 -11.21
CA LYS A 230 -9.41 9.19 -10.62
C LYS A 230 -9.84 10.63 -10.38
N PHE A 231 -9.51 11.13 -9.22
CA PHE A 231 -9.77 12.53 -8.90
C PHE A 231 -8.88 13.45 -9.73
N THR A 232 -9.48 14.52 -10.22
CA THR A 232 -8.81 15.62 -10.94
C THR A 232 -9.36 16.95 -10.48
N ASP A 233 -8.52 17.97 -10.45
CA ASP A 233 -8.99 19.35 -10.29
C ASP A 233 -9.13 20.00 -11.69
N ASN A 234 -10.36 20.30 -12.08
CA ASN A 234 -10.68 20.83 -13.42
C ASN A 234 -10.06 20.02 -14.57
N GLY A 235 -10.08 18.67 -14.46
CA GLY A 235 -9.53 17.75 -15.47
C GLY A 235 -8.00 17.62 -15.46
N LYS A 236 -7.32 18.23 -14.50
CA LYS A 236 -5.86 18.15 -14.33
C LYS A 236 -5.50 17.19 -13.19
N PHE A 237 -4.34 16.55 -13.32
CA PHE A 237 -3.74 15.77 -12.26
C PHE A 237 -3.69 16.58 -10.95
N SER A 238 -4.19 15.97 -9.87
CA SER A 238 -4.28 16.61 -8.56
C SER A 238 -4.08 15.57 -7.46
N PRO A 239 -2.82 15.30 -7.08
CA PRO A 239 -2.51 14.31 -6.06
C PRO A 239 -2.88 14.81 -4.67
N VAL A 240 -3.18 13.89 -3.75
CA VAL A 240 -3.35 14.17 -2.32
C VAL A 240 -2.01 14.60 -1.69
N MET A 241 -0.94 13.92 -2.08
CA MET A 241 0.41 14.18 -1.60
C MET A 241 1.44 13.99 -2.71
N ILE A 242 2.35 14.92 -2.79
CA ILE A 242 3.56 14.89 -3.63
C ILE A 242 4.68 15.57 -2.84
N LYS A 243 5.92 15.57 -3.32
CA LYS A 243 7.05 16.28 -2.71
C LYS A 243 6.69 17.70 -2.27
N ASN A 244 7.34 18.17 -1.23
CA ASN A 244 7.34 19.56 -0.79
C ASN A 244 8.76 20.03 -0.43
N GLU A 245 8.92 21.12 0.30
CA GLU A 245 10.23 21.67 0.65
C GLU A 245 11.03 20.80 1.64
N ILE A 246 10.37 19.90 2.38
CA ILE A 246 10.99 19.10 3.45
C ILE A 246 11.04 17.59 3.16
N GLU A 247 10.21 17.10 2.23
CA GLU A 247 10.13 15.67 1.92
C GLU A 247 9.85 15.39 0.44
N GLU A 248 10.38 14.28 -0.05
CA GLU A 248 10.21 13.77 -1.40
C GLU A 248 10.02 12.25 -1.43
N GLY A 249 9.70 11.69 -2.60
CA GLY A 249 9.41 10.26 -2.73
C GLY A 249 8.25 9.83 -1.84
N THR A 250 7.23 10.69 -1.77
CA THR A 250 6.06 10.55 -0.89
C THR A 250 5.09 9.54 -1.46
N GLY A 251 4.92 8.41 -0.81
CA GLY A 251 4.01 7.38 -1.33
C GLY A 251 3.84 6.17 -0.42
N HIS A 252 3.21 5.15 -0.95
CA HIS A 252 2.91 3.85 -0.36
C HIS A 252 2.39 3.97 1.06
N HIS A 253 1.12 4.26 1.16
CA HIS A 253 0.45 4.66 2.39
C HIS A 253 -0.53 3.59 2.87
N SER A 254 -0.87 3.70 4.14
CA SER A 254 -2.07 3.11 4.75
C SER A 254 -2.84 4.18 5.50
N VAL A 255 -4.12 3.95 5.74
CA VAL A 255 -4.99 4.94 6.39
C VAL A 255 -5.63 4.33 7.64
N ILE A 256 -5.73 5.13 8.69
CA ILE A 256 -6.45 4.77 9.90
C ILE A 256 -7.45 5.88 10.28
N LYS A 257 -8.63 5.48 10.76
CA LYS A 257 -9.63 6.40 11.30
C LYS A 257 -9.63 6.33 12.82
N LEU A 258 -9.29 7.44 13.48
CA LEU A 258 -9.28 7.57 14.93
C LEU A 258 -10.19 8.71 15.35
N LYS A 259 -11.17 8.45 16.22
CA LYS A 259 -12.09 9.47 16.75
C LYS A 259 -12.70 10.37 15.66
N ASN A 260 -13.13 9.79 14.55
CA ASN A 260 -13.67 10.47 13.37
C ASN A 260 -12.67 11.33 12.56
N GLU A 261 -11.39 11.21 12.80
CA GLU A 261 -10.33 11.81 12.01
C GLU A 261 -9.56 10.74 11.23
N TYR A 262 -9.19 11.05 10.00
CA TYR A 262 -8.39 10.17 9.16
C TYR A 262 -6.92 10.56 9.23
N TYR A 263 -6.05 9.57 9.29
CA TYR A 263 -4.60 9.74 9.25
C TYR A 263 -4.02 8.81 8.20
N ALA A 264 -3.15 9.35 7.34
CA ALA A 264 -2.31 8.55 6.45
C ALA A 264 -0.95 8.32 7.09
N ILE A 265 -0.53 7.08 7.11
CA ILE A 265 0.85 6.69 7.40
C ILE A 265 1.47 6.31 6.05
N TYR A 266 2.57 6.96 5.68
CA TYR A 266 3.22 6.84 4.39
C TYR A 266 4.73 6.91 4.54
N HIS A 267 5.47 6.50 3.54
CA HIS A 267 6.90 6.76 3.55
C HIS A 267 7.28 7.99 2.71
N ALA A 268 8.36 8.62 3.09
CA ALA A 268 9.06 9.64 2.31
C ALA A 268 10.53 9.75 2.76
N ARG A 269 11.34 10.44 1.97
CA ARG A 269 12.71 10.84 2.31
C ARG A 269 12.75 12.32 2.66
N ASP A 270 13.76 12.75 3.42
CA ASP A 270 14.06 14.18 3.55
C ASP A 270 14.64 14.71 2.26
N VAL A 271 14.25 15.92 1.87
CA VAL A 271 14.92 16.63 0.78
C VAL A 271 16.32 16.98 1.23
N LYS A 272 17.33 16.28 0.71
CA LYS A 272 18.76 16.46 0.98
C LYS A 272 19.55 16.29 -0.30
N PRO A 273 20.74 16.93 -0.43
CA PRO A 273 21.59 16.79 -1.62
C PRO A 273 22.06 15.35 -1.92
N GLU A 274 22.12 14.49 -0.91
CA GLU A 274 22.68 13.13 -0.98
C GLU A 274 21.69 12.07 -0.48
N THR A 275 20.39 12.24 -0.74
CA THR A 275 19.37 11.28 -0.31
C THR A 275 19.40 10.02 -1.18
N GLU A 276 19.52 8.85 -0.55
CA GLU A 276 19.38 7.56 -1.22
C GLU A 276 17.90 7.10 -1.21
N PHE A 277 17.48 6.33 -2.21
CA PHE A 277 16.11 5.82 -2.29
C PHE A 277 15.73 4.89 -1.11
N ASN A 278 16.70 4.29 -0.44
CA ASN A 278 16.50 3.46 0.75
C ASN A 278 16.33 4.23 2.05
N ASP A 279 16.53 5.56 2.05
CA ASP A 279 16.33 6.42 3.23
C ASP A 279 14.84 6.68 3.53
N ARG A 280 13.95 5.81 3.09
CA ARG A 280 12.51 5.94 3.31
C ARG A 280 12.17 5.77 4.79
N THR A 281 11.51 6.78 5.35
CA THR A 281 11.05 6.79 6.75
C THR A 281 9.53 6.93 6.81
N ALA A 282 8.90 6.23 7.74
CA ALA A 282 7.47 6.35 7.95
C ALA A 282 7.11 7.71 8.56
N ARG A 283 6.05 8.29 8.03
CA ARG A 283 5.50 9.59 8.40
C ARG A 283 4.00 9.49 8.58
N ILE A 284 3.44 10.45 9.29
CA ILE A 284 2.01 10.57 9.51
C ILE A 284 1.53 11.98 9.18
N CYS A 285 0.38 12.08 8.54
CA CYS A 285 -0.37 13.33 8.39
C CYS A 285 -1.86 13.10 8.54
N LYS A 286 -2.59 14.15 8.89
CA LYS A 286 -4.05 14.14 8.91
C LYS A 286 -4.59 14.27 7.49
N LEU A 287 -5.65 13.50 7.21
CA LEU A 287 -6.43 13.61 5.98
C LEU A 287 -7.78 14.27 6.29
N ASN A 288 -8.16 15.24 5.49
CA ASN A 288 -9.52 15.76 5.43
C ASN A 288 -10.27 15.05 4.32
N VAL A 289 -11.26 14.25 4.71
CA VAL A 289 -12.11 13.48 3.78
C VAL A 289 -13.52 14.04 3.85
N LYS A 290 -13.95 14.71 2.80
CA LYS A 290 -15.28 15.36 2.78
C LYS A 290 -15.82 15.51 1.36
N ASN A 291 -17.07 15.08 1.14
CA ASN A 291 -17.80 15.27 -0.12
C ASN A 291 -17.06 14.77 -1.38
N GLY A 292 -16.40 13.62 -1.29
CA GLY A 292 -15.63 13.06 -2.40
C GLY A 292 -14.21 13.62 -2.55
N ILE A 293 -13.79 14.57 -1.71
CA ILE A 293 -12.48 15.21 -1.78
C ILE A 293 -11.61 14.76 -0.60
N ILE A 294 -10.36 14.39 -0.90
CA ILE A 294 -9.31 14.10 0.07
C ILE A 294 -8.23 15.17 -0.04
N THR A 295 -7.85 15.76 1.09
CA THR A 295 -6.68 16.64 1.21
C THR A 295 -5.84 16.27 2.40
N ALA A 296 -4.52 16.52 2.36
CA ALA A 296 -3.59 16.20 3.45
C ALA A 296 -3.08 17.48 4.14
N GLU A 297 -2.98 17.43 5.47
CA GLU A 297 -2.32 18.44 6.29
C GLU A 297 -0.90 17.96 6.64
N ARG A 298 0.14 18.56 5.98
CA ARG A 298 1.55 18.16 6.14
C ARG A 298 2.40 19.29 6.69
#